data_b41c0e718365ebbf1fd8d25b9586ead0
#
_entry.id   b41c0e718365ebbf1fd8d25b9586ead0
#
_cell.length_a   1.000
_cell.length_b   1.000
_cell.length_c   1.000
_cell.angle_alpha   90.00
_cell.angle_beta   90.00
_cell.angle_gamma   90.00
#
_symmetry.space_group_name_H-M   'P 1'
#
loop_
_entity.id
_entity.type
_entity.pdbx_description
1 polymer ?
#
loop_
_entity_poly.entity_id
_entity_poly.type
_entity_poly.pdbx_seq_one_letter_code
_entity_poly.pdbx_strand_id
1 'polypeptide(L)'
;MSEVSTPPLKTKKTALYILLIYMACQLSSFLLILIPSLKEYVFSLVDAPTAKEQALILSGYWSTGAFALATLFILIVISRDKSFWNVFKGPKSSPSEIIGWGILGFFLIYFGQILAVQVEMLIFGIEPGSDNTEQLGNIMKSAPIMILSAVIFAPILEEIIFRRVIFGSLIQKYNFWISAIVSGVVFAAIHLEFEHILLYAVCGLIFAYLYYKTKSIWTSIIAHMMLNGTVTLIQLNMEDILKFIEKYESQLMIFFH
;
A
#
# COMPACT_ATOMS: atom_id res chain seq x y z
N MET A 1 17.02 -14.95 -22.77
CA MET A 1 17.66 -13.64 -22.97
C MET A 1 16.64 -12.53 -22.82
N SER A 2 16.99 -11.49 -22.08
CA SER A 2 16.15 -10.58 -21.34
C SER A 2 14.93 -10.01 -22.09
N GLU A 3 13.74 -10.29 -21.57
CA GLU A 3 12.48 -9.64 -21.93
C GLU A 3 12.43 -8.15 -21.49
N VAL A 4 13.56 -7.58 -21.10
CA VAL A 4 13.68 -6.27 -20.44
C VAL A 4 14.45 -5.29 -21.31
N SER A 5 13.99 -4.04 -21.37
CA SER A 5 14.63 -2.95 -22.10
C SER A 5 15.54 -2.12 -21.19
N THR A 6 16.67 -1.60 -21.71
CA THR A 6 17.47 -0.60 -20.96
C THR A 6 16.77 0.75 -21.00
N PRO A 7 16.54 1.41 -19.84
CA PRO A 7 15.86 2.69 -19.83
C PRO A 7 16.76 3.80 -20.36
N PRO A 8 16.20 4.76 -21.10
CA PRO A 8 16.91 5.98 -21.48
C PRO A 8 17.23 6.85 -20.25
N LEU A 9 18.22 7.74 -20.37
CA LEU A 9 18.65 8.65 -19.30
C LEU A 9 17.49 9.49 -18.72
N LYS A 10 16.55 9.91 -19.58
CA LYS A 10 15.36 10.66 -19.19
C LYS A 10 14.50 9.89 -18.18
N THR A 11 14.27 8.61 -18.42
CA THR A 11 13.49 7.74 -17.52
C THR A 11 14.15 7.58 -16.14
N LYS A 12 15.50 7.60 -16.09
CA LYS A 12 16.21 7.58 -14.79
C LYS A 12 15.96 8.84 -13.97
N LYS A 13 15.94 10.02 -14.62
CA LYS A 13 15.59 11.31 -13.97
C LYS A 13 14.13 11.31 -13.52
N THR A 14 13.21 10.84 -14.36
CA THR A 14 11.80 10.67 -14.01
C THR A 14 11.62 9.81 -12.77
N ALA A 15 12.30 8.66 -12.69
CA ALA A 15 12.28 7.78 -11.53
C ALA A 15 12.78 8.49 -10.27
N LEU A 16 13.87 9.26 -10.36
CA LEU A 16 14.39 10.04 -9.24
C LEU A 16 13.38 11.08 -8.74
N TYR A 17 12.76 11.84 -9.65
CA TYR A 17 11.75 12.84 -9.27
C TYR A 17 10.54 12.19 -8.58
N ILE A 18 10.09 11.03 -9.07
CA ILE A 18 9.01 10.27 -8.46
C ILE A 18 9.36 9.86 -7.02
N LEU A 19 10.59 9.33 -6.82
CA LEU A 19 11.06 8.96 -5.47
C LEU A 19 11.11 10.17 -4.53
N LEU A 20 11.63 11.32 -5.03
CA LEU A 20 11.70 12.54 -4.22
C LEU A 20 10.31 13.07 -3.85
N ILE A 21 9.35 13.07 -4.78
CA ILE A 21 7.96 13.48 -4.51
C ILE A 21 7.32 12.55 -3.48
N TYR A 22 7.51 11.24 -3.62
CA TYR A 22 6.97 10.26 -2.66
C TYR A 22 7.58 10.43 -1.27
N MET A 23 8.90 10.59 -1.17
CA MET A 23 9.58 10.85 0.11
C MET A 23 9.09 12.16 0.74
N ALA A 24 8.93 13.22 -0.04
CA ALA A 24 8.37 14.48 0.45
C ALA A 24 6.94 14.31 0.97
N CYS A 25 6.12 13.49 0.30
CA CYS A 25 4.77 13.15 0.75
C CYS A 25 4.81 12.42 2.11
N GLN A 26 5.60 11.35 2.24
CA GLN A 26 5.73 10.56 3.47
C GLN A 26 6.26 11.39 4.64
N LEU A 27 7.16 12.31 4.38
CA LEU A 27 7.77 13.18 5.41
C LEU A 27 6.98 14.47 5.64
N SER A 28 5.89 14.72 4.92
CA SER A 28 5.17 15.99 4.96
C SER A 28 4.60 16.33 6.36
N SER A 29 4.19 15.32 7.12
CA SER A 29 3.68 15.51 8.50
C SER A 29 4.74 16.04 9.47
N PHE A 30 6.03 15.81 9.20
CA PHE A 30 7.12 16.40 10.01
C PHE A 30 7.14 17.93 9.95
N LEU A 31 6.55 18.54 8.91
CA LEU A 31 6.41 20.00 8.85
C LEU A 31 5.59 20.54 10.01
N LEU A 32 4.61 19.80 10.50
CA LEU A 32 3.81 20.18 11.67
C LEU A 32 4.62 20.13 12.98
N ILE A 33 5.67 19.32 13.03
CA ILE A 33 6.58 19.24 14.17
C ILE A 33 7.63 20.35 14.09
N LEU A 34 8.16 20.60 12.89
CA LEU A 34 9.25 21.55 12.66
C LEU A 34 8.79 23.02 12.68
N ILE A 35 7.51 23.28 12.38
CA ILE A 35 6.94 24.62 12.27
C ILE A 35 5.76 24.76 13.24
N PRO A 36 5.99 25.17 14.50
CA PRO A 36 4.92 25.26 15.51
C PRO A 36 3.75 26.15 15.10
N SER A 37 4.01 27.29 14.44
CA SER A 37 2.96 28.19 13.96
C SER A 37 2.06 27.54 12.88
N LEU A 38 2.64 26.69 12.03
CA LEU A 38 1.86 25.90 11.07
C LEU A 38 0.99 24.88 11.81
N LYS A 39 1.55 24.20 12.81
CA LYS A 39 0.79 23.25 13.64
C LYS A 39 -0.39 23.96 14.31
N GLU A 40 -0.17 25.06 15.01
CA GLU A 40 -1.22 25.83 15.66
C GLU A 40 -2.31 26.28 14.67
N TYR A 41 -1.91 26.81 13.52
CA TYR A 41 -2.85 27.19 12.48
C TYR A 41 -3.67 26.00 11.98
N VAL A 42 -3.04 24.88 11.62
CA VAL A 42 -3.73 23.69 11.11
C VAL A 42 -4.66 23.11 12.18
N PHE A 43 -4.23 23.07 13.45
CA PHE A 43 -5.09 22.60 14.55
C PHE A 43 -6.27 23.54 14.80
N SER A 44 -6.15 24.84 14.58
CA SER A 44 -7.26 25.79 14.69
C SER A 44 -8.35 25.61 13.62
N LEU A 45 -8.06 24.90 12.52
CA LEU A 45 -9.04 24.65 11.45
C LEU A 45 -10.05 23.54 11.78
N VAL A 46 -9.79 22.75 12.82
CA VAL A 46 -10.64 21.62 13.20
C VAL A 46 -11.11 21.79 14.64
N ASP A 47 -12.41 21.77 14.85
CA ASP A 47 -13.03 21.70 16.17
C ASP A 47 -13.39 20.23 16.48
N ALA A 48 -12.97 19.75 17.64
CA ALA A 48 -13.24 18.37 18.07
C ALA A 48 -13.28 18.30 19.61
N PRO A 49 -14.08 17.38 20.19
CA PRO A 49 -14.26 17.25 21.63
C PRO A 49 -12.97 17.00 22.41
N THR A 50 -12.00 16.34 21.80
CA THR A 50 -10.72 16.01 22.42
C THR A 50 -9.55 16.30 21.49
N ALA A 51 -8.38 16.59 22.06
CA ALA A 51 -7.13 16.76 21.31
C ALA A 51 -6.75 15.50 20.50
N LYS A 52 -7.09 14.31 21.01
CA LYS A 52 -6.87 13.04 20.29
C LYS A 52 -7.72 12.98 19.03
N GLU A 53 -8.99 13.27 19.14
CA GLU A 53 -9.92 13.24 17.99
C GLU A 53 -9.54 14.31 16.96
N GLN A 54 -9.21 15.51 17.41
CA GLN A 54 -8.68 16.58 16.56
C GLN A 54 -7.45 16.12 15.77
N ALA A 55 -6.50 15.44 16.43
CA ALA A 55 -5.30 14.92 15.79
C ALA A 55 -5.62 13.82 14.75
N LEU A 56 -6.58 12.92 15.04
CA LEU A 56 -7.02 11.88 14.08
C LEU A 56 -7.66 12.53 12.84
N ILE A 57 -8.56 13.48 13.03
CA ILE A 57 -9.20 14.20 11.92
C ILE A 57 -8.15 14.89 11.05
N LEU A 58 -7.25 15.64 11.67
CA LEU A 58 -6.17 16.33 10.95
C LEU A 58 -5.24 15.38 10.22
N SER A 59 -4.89 14.24 10.83
CA SER A 59 -4.06 13.21 10.21
C SER A 59 -4.72 12.65 8.93
N GLY A 60 -6.03 12.40 8.98
CA GLY A 60 -6.78 11.92 7.83
C GLY A 60 -6.83 12.92 6.67
N TYR A 61 -7.14 14.19 6.94
CA TYR A 61 -7.15 15.24 5.92
C TYR A 61 -5.76 15.55 5.38
N TRP A 62 -4.75 15.67 6.27
CA TRP A 62 -3.36 15.92 5.87
C TRP A 62 -2.82 14.81 4.96
N SER A 63 -2.96 13.56 5.41
CA SER A 63 -2.49 12.41 4.63
C SER A 63 -3.20 12.34 3.27
N THR A 64 -4.53 12.51 3.25
CA THR A 64 -5.29 12.46 1.99
C THR A 64 -4.87 13.58 1.04
N GLY A 65 -4.69 14.80 1.54
CA GLY A 65 -4.19 15.93 0.76
C GLY A 65 -2.79 15.69 0.22
N ALA A 66 -1.87 15.21 1.06
CA ALA A 66 -0.49 14.91 0.68
C ALA A 66 -0.42 13.81 -0.41
N PHE A 67 -1.15 12.70 -0.22
CA PHE A 67 -1.18 11.62 -1.21
C PHE A 67 -1.85 12.03 -2.52
N ALA A 68 -2.92 12.81 -2.48
CA ALA A 68 -3.57 13.35 -3.67
C ALA A 68 -2.64 14.26 -4.46
N LEU A 69 -1.95 15.20 -3.78
CA LEU A 69 -0.98 16.09 -4.41
C LEU A 69 0.22 15.31 -4.98
N ALA A 70 0.76 14.36 -4.22
CA ALA A 70 1.85 13.51 -4.70
C ALA A 70 1.43 12.73 -5.96
N THR A 71 0.22 12.17 -5.97
CA THR A 71 -0.34 11.46 -7.13
C THR A 71 -0.40 12.40 -8.34
N LEU A 72 -0.95 13.60 -8.16
CA LEU A 72 -1.04 14.61 -9.23
C LEU A 72 0.35 14.96 -9.80
N PHE A 73 1.30 15.29 -8.93
CA PHE A 73 2.65 15.66 -9.38
C PHE A 73 3.38 14.49 -10.05
N ILE A 74 3.26 13.28 -9.52
CA ILE A 74 3.85 12.08 -10.13
C ILE A 74 3.26 11.82 -11.51
N LEU A 75 1.93 11.92 -11.68
CA LEU A 75 1.30 11.78 -12.98
C LEU A 75 1.76 12.84 -13.97
N ILE A 76 1.93 14.11 -13.54
CA ILE A 76 2.49 15.17 -14.36
C ILE A 76 3.93 14.86 -14.79
N VAL A 77 4.76 14.36 -13.88
CA VAL A 77 6.15 13.98 -14.19
C VAL A 77 6.19 12.82 -15.18
N ILE A 78 5.36 11.79 -14.98
CA ILE A 78 5.26 10.63 -15.87
C ILE A 78 4.76 11.02 -17.26
N SER A 79 3.77 11.91 -17.36
CA SER A 79 3.20 12.35 -18.65
C SER A 79 4.23 12.98 -19.58
N ARG A 80 5.30 13.55 -19.02
CA ARG A 80 6.42 14.14 -19.76
C ARG A 80 7.47 13.15 -20.25
N ASP A 81 7.36 11.87 -19.84
CA ASP A 81 8.28 10.79 -20.22
C ASP A 81 7.53 9.60 -20.81
N LYS A 82 7.30 9.64 -22.12
CA LYS A 82 6.59 8.56 -22.86
C LYS A 82 7.25 7.18 -22.72
N SER A 83 8.56 7.14 -22.40
CA SER A 83 9.32 5.89 -22.24
C SER A 83 9.26 5.31 -20.84
N PHE A 84 8.66 6.04 -19.88
CA PHE A 84 8.61 5.62 -18.48
C PHE A 84 8.05 4.20 -18.30
N TRP A 85 7.03 3.82 -19.05
CA TRP A 85 6.38 2.51 -18.94
C TRP A 85 7.05 1.38 -19.71
N ASN A 86 8.14 1.67 -20.46
CA ASN A 86 8.81 0.68 -21.28
C ASN A 86 9.86 -0.13 -20.49
N VAL A 87 9.39 -0.96 -19.55
CA VAL A 87 10.24 -1.87 -18.77
C VAL A 87 10.44 -3.19 -19.49
N PHE A 88 9.34 -3.76 -20.00
CA PHE A 88 9.33 -5.07 -20.62
C PHE A 88 9.24 -4.98 -22.15
N LYS A 89 9.83 -5.97 -22.83
CA LYS A 89 9.65 -6.18 -24.28
C LYS A 89 8.38 -6.98 -24.54
N GLY A 90 7.81 -6.78 -25.73
CA GLY A 90 6.60 -7.48 -26.17
C GLY A 90 5.30 -6.89 -25.62
N PRO A 91 4.16 -7.41 -26.02
CA PRO A 91 2.85 -6.88 -25.68
C PRO A 91 2.54 -7.05 -24.19
N LYS A 92 1.74 -6.15 -23.65
CA LYS A 92 1.08 -6.31 -22.36
C LYS A 92 -0.06 -7.31 -22.49
N SER A 93 -0.47 -7.93 -21.40
CA SER A 93 -1.71 -8.70 -21.33
C SER A 93 -2.92 -7.87 -21.76
N SER A 94 -3.96 -8.54 -22.25
CA SER A 94 -5.23 -7.91 -22.58
C SER A 94 -5.92 -7.32 -21.35
N PRO A 95 -6.84 -6.35 -21.49
CA PRO A 95 -7.56 -5.77 -20.36
C PRO A 95 -8.28 -6.81 -19.49
N SER A 96 -8.89 -7.81 -20.10
CA SER A 96 -9.55 -8.91 -19.38
C SER A 96 -8.57 -9.77 -18.58
N GLU A 97 -7.40 -10.08 -19.13
CA GLU A 97 -6.33 -10.77 -18.41
C GLU A 97 -5.78 -9.93 -17.25
N ILE A 98 -5.61 -8.61 -17.45
CA ILE A 98 -5.16 -7.69 -16.40
C ILE A 98 -6.14 -7.72 -15.22
N ILE A 99 -7.44 -7.62 -15.49
CA ILE A 99 -8.47 -7.66 -14.44
C ILE A 99 -8.51 -9.05 -13.79
N GLY A 100 -8.52 -10.13 -14.59
CA GLY A 100 -8.55 -11.49 -14.07
C GLY A 100 -7.33 -11.83 -13.19
N TRP A 101 -6.12 -11.45 -13.62
CA TRP A 101 -4.91 -11.59 -12.81
C TRP A 101 -4.90 -10.67 -11.59
N GLY A 102 -5.53 -9.48 -11.66
CA GLY A 102 -5.69 -8.58 -10.52
C GLY A 102 -6.57 -9.19 -9.42
N ILE A 103 -7.73 -9.74 -9.81
CA ILE A 103 -8.63 -10.44 -8.90
C ILE A 103 -7.97 -11.70 -8.32
N LEU A 104 -7.36 -12.54 -9.16
CA LEU A 104 -6.61 -13.72 -8.68
C LEU A 104 -5.48 -13.31 -7.74
N GLY A 105 -4.78 -12.23 -8.06
CA GLY A 105 -3.71 -11.66 -7.27
C GLY A 105 -4.17 -11.28 -5.86
N PHE A 106 -5.34 -10.68 -5.72
CA PHE A 106 -5.94 -10.40 -4.41
C PHE A 106 -6.07 -11.67 -3.56
N PHE A 107 -6.61 -12.76 -4.12
CA PHE A 107 -6.73 -14.02 -3.38
C PHE A 107 -5.37 -14.65 -3.06
N LEU A 108 -4.40 -14.57 -4.00
CA LEU A 108 -3.04 -15.05 -3.75
C LEU A 108 -2.36 -14.29 -2.61
N ILE A 109 -2.55 -12.96 -2.55
CA ILE A 109 -2.00 -12.14 -1.47
C ILE A 109 -2.67 -12.50 -0.15
N TYR A 110 -3.99 -12.59 -0.12
CA TYR A 110 -4.74 -12.93 1.09
C TYR A 110 -4.30 -14.29 1.66
N PHE A 111 -4.19 -15.29 0.79
CA PHE A 111 -3.67 -16.61 1.17
C PHE A 111 -2.20 -16.54 1.63
N GLY A 112 -1.36 -15.79 0.91
CA GLY A 112 0.05 -15.59 1.27
C GLY A 112 0.21 -14.89 2.63
N GLN A 113 -0.64 -13.91 2.94
CA GLN A 113 -0.65 -13.26 4.26
C GLN A 113 -1.05 -14.23 5.38
N ILE A 114 -2.07 -15.08 5.16
CA ILE A 114 -2.45 -16.12 6.13
C ILE A 114 -1.25 -17.04 6.43
N LEU A 115 -0.54 -17.49 5.39
CA LEU A 115 0.66 -18.32 5.59
C LEU A 115 1.79 -17.56 6.30
N ALA A 116 2.01 -16.29 5.96
CA ALA A 116 3.01 -15.47 6.60
C ALA A 116 2.73 -15.31 8.10
N VAL A 117 1.49 -14.97 8.48
CA VAL A 117 1.05 -14.87 9.88
C VAL A 117 1.24 -16.20 10.63
N GLN A 118 0.91 -17.35 10.01
CA GLN A 118 1.15 -18.65 10.63
C GLN A 118 2.63 -18.90 10.88
N VAL A 119 3.51 -18.51 9.95
CA VAL A 119 4.97 -18.62 10.13
C VAL A 119 5.45 -17.67 11.22
N GLU A 120 5.00 -16.41 11.24
CA GLU A 120 5.32 -15.44 12.28
C GLU A 120 4.90 -15.95 13.67
N MET A 121 3.71 -16.50 13.79
CA MET A 121 3.15 -17.05 15.03
C MET A 121 3.92 -18.31 15.51
N LEU A 122 4.08 -19.31 14.63
CA LEU A 122 4.61 -20.62 15.01
C LEU A 122 6.12 -20.64 15.18
N ILE A 123 6.85 -19.82 14.41
CA ILE A 123 8.33 -19.82 14.41
C ILE A 123 8.89 -18.71 15.29
N PHE A 124 8.28 -17.51 15.24
CA PHE A 124 8.80 -16.33 15.93
C PHE A 124 8.00 -15.95 17.18
N GLY A 125 6.83 -16.58 17.42
CA GLY A 125 5.96 -16.27 18.57
C GLY A 125 5.31 -14.89 18.48
N ILE A 126 5.18 -14.33 17.28
CA ILE A 126 4.58 -13.01 17.04
C ILE A 126 3.06 -13.17 17.02
N GLU A 127 2.36 -12.40 17.85
CA GLU A 127 0.90 -12.43 17.88
C GLU A 127 0.30 -11.79 16.61
N PRO A 128 -0.82 -12.32 16.09
CA PRO A 128 -1.51 -11.73 14.95
C PRO A 128 -2.04 -10.33 15.30
N GLY A 129 -1.82 -9.38 14.39
CA GLY A 129 -2.28 -8.00 14.57
C GLY A 129 -1.53 -7.06 13.64
N SER A 130 -1.89 -5.80 13.64
CA SER A 130 -1.15 -4.73 12.98
C SER A 130 -1.58 -3.40 13.61
N ASP A 131 -0.68 -2.81 14.38
CA ASP A 131 -0.88 -1.50 14.99
C ASP A 131 -1.13 -0.42 13.93
N ASN A 132 -0.43 -0.51 12.80
CA ASN A 132 -0.62 0.39 11.67
C ASN A 132 -2.05 0.29 11.10
N THR A 133 -2.55 -0.94 10.93
CA THR A 133 -3.91 -1.18 10.42
C THR A 133 -4.99 -0.67 11.39
N GLU A 134 -4.80 -0.89 12.69
CA GLU A 134 -5.71 -0.39 13.73
C GLU A 134 -5.70 1.14 13.78
N GLN A 135 -4.51 1.76 13.76
CA GLN A 135 -4.37 3.21 13.75
C GLN A 135 -5.04 3.83 12.51
N LEU A 136 -4.84 3.27 11.33
CA LEU A 136 -5.51 3.71 10.11
C LEU A 136 -7.04 3.57 10.23
N GLY A 137 -7.54 2.49 10.81
CA GLY A 137 -8.95 2.29 11.11
C GLY A 137 -9.52 3.41 11.99
N ASN A 138 -8.82 3.77 13.06
CA ASN A 138 -9.21 4.86 13.96
C ASN A 138 -9.22 6.22 13.23
N ILE A 139 -8.23 6.49 12.37
CA ILE A 139 -8.21 7.71 11.56
C ILE A 139 -9.39 7.73 10.58
N MET A 140 -9.69 6.61 9.90
CA MET A 140 -10.80 6.53 8.95
C MET A 140 -12.17 6.70 9.62
N LYS A 141 -12.35 6.24 10.85
CA LYS A 141 -13.57 6.49 11.64
C LYS A 141 -13.76 7.97 11.94
N SER A 142 -12.69 8.69 12.30
CA SER A 142 -12.72 10.12 12.60
C SER A 142 -12.70 11.02 11.36
N ALA A 143 -12.04 10.57 10.29
CA ALA A 143 -11.91 11.30 9.01
C ALA A 143 -12.13 10.34 7.83
N PRO A 144 -13.38 10.07 7.40
CA PRO A 144 -13.69 9.11 6.33
C PRO A 144 -13.02 9.41 4.98
N ILE A 145 -12.60 10.65 4.74
CA ILE A 145 -11.83 11.02 3.54
C ILE A 145 -10.52 10.22 3.41
N MET A 146 -9.98 9.74 4.53
CA MET A 146 -8.77 8.90 4.56
C MET A 146 -8.93 7.60 3.78
N ILE A 147 -10.16 7.11 3.58
CA ILE A 147 -10.46 5.94 2.75
C ILE A 147 -9.95 6.13 1.32
N LEU A 148 -10.06 7.35 0.77
CA LEU A 148 -9.53 7.65 -0.57
C LEU A 148 -8.00 7.50 -0.61
N SER A 149 -7.32 7.93 0.45
CA SER A 149 -5.87 7.73 0.56
C SER A 149 -5.52 6.27 0.66
N ALA A 150 -6.11 5.56 1.61
CA ALA A 150 -5.77 4.17 1.91
C ALA A 150 -6.10 3.20 0.76
N VAL A 151 -7.23 3.41 0.07
CA VAL A 151 -7.75 2.46 -0.93
C VAL A 151 -7.33 2.83 -2.35
N ILE A 152 -7.12 4.11 -2.66
CA ILE A 152 -6.88 4.56 -4.03
C ILE A 152 -5.48 5.16 -4.19
N PHE A 153 -5.17 6.24 -3.47
CA PHE A 153 -3.93 7.00 -3.73
C PHE A 153 -2.68 6.22 -3.30
N ALA A 154 -2.68 5.64 -2.10
CA ALA A 154 -1.54 4.89 -1.61
C ALA A 154 -1.23 3.67 -2.51
N PRO A 155 -2.16 2.76 -2.85
CA PRO A 155 -1.89 1.68 -3.79
C PRO A 155 -1.33 2.13 -5.13
N ILE A 156 -1.85 3.21 -5.71
CA ILE A 156 -1.34 3.74 -6.99
C ILE A 156 0.10 4.21 -6.84
N LEU A 157 0.39 5.02 -5.83
CA LEU A 157 1.73 5.55 -5.58
C LEU A 157 2.73 4.45 -5.27
N GLU A 158 2.35 3.54 -4.39
CA GLU A 158 3.21 2.44 -3.96
C GLU A 158 3.54 1.50 -5.10
N GLU A 159 2.57 1.15 -5.94
CA GLU A 159 2.84 0.32 -7.11
C GLU A 159 3.75 1.06 -8.12
N ILE A 160 3.57 2.36 -8.32
CA ILE A 160 4.49 3.15 -9.15
C ILE A 160 5.91 3.12 -8.55
N ILE A 161 6.06 3.32 -7.26
CA ILE A 161 7.37 3.32 -6.59
C ILE A 161 8.00 1.93 -6.59
N PHE A 162 7.31 0.94 -6.02
CA PHE A 162 7.93 -0.36 -5.76
C PHE A 162 7.98 -1.23 -7.01
N ARG A 163 6.93 -1.23 -7.86
CA ARG A 163 6.90 -2.09 -9.04
C ARG A 163 7.50 -1.42 -10.26
N ARG A 164 7.13 -0.15 -10.53
CA ARG A 164 7.69 0.49 -11.72
C ARG A 164 9.09 1.05 -11.50
N VAL A 165 9.35 1.75 -10.40
CA VAL A 165 10.65 2.40 -10.18
C VAL A 165 11.67 1.41 -9.62
N ILE A 166 11.41 0.77 -8.47
CA ILE A 166 12.40 -0.09 -7.81
C ILE A 166 12.54 -1.43 -8.55
N PHE A 167 11.50 -2.27 -8.57
CA PHE A 167 11.55 -3.55 -9.25
C PHE A 167 11.88 -3.39 -10.73
N GLY A 168 11.22 -2.45 -11.43
CA GLY A 168 11.44 -2.18 -12.85
C GLY A 168 12.87 -1.73 -13.19
N SER A 169 13.59 -1.09 -12.25
CA SER A 169 14.99 -0.75 -12.42
C SER A 169 15.92 -1.93 -12.13
N LEU A 170 15.58 -2.74 -11.14
CA LEU A 170 16.37 -3.91 -10.74
C LEU A 170 16.29 -5.05 -11.76
N ILE A 171 15.09 -5.35 -12.28
CA ILE A 171 14.90 -6.43 -13.26
C ILE A 171 15.67 -6.22 -14.56
N GLN A 172 16.08 -5.01 -14.85
CA GLN A 172 16.94 -4.69 -16.01
C GLN A 172 18.40 -5.10 -15.80
N LYS A 173 18.81 -5.37 -14.57
CA LYS A 173 20.19 -5.73 -14.21
C LYS A 173 20.29 -7.10 -13.57
N TYR A 174 19.25 -7.53 -12.87
CA TYR A 174 19.21 -8.74 -12.07
C TYR A 174 18.09 -9.65 -12.54
N ASN A 175 18.06 -10.89 -12.05
CA ASN A 175 16.98 -11.82 -12.30
C ASN A 175 15.69 -11.41 -11.53
N PHE A 176 14.58 -12.10 -11.83
CA PHE A 176 13.30 -11.86 -11.21
C PHE A 176 13.36 -11.93 -9.69
N TRP A 177 13.97 -12.98 -9.14
CA TRP A 177 13.94 -13.23 -7.70
C TRP A 177 14.67 -12.15 -6.89
N ILE A 178 15.89 -11.77 -7.32
CA ILE A 178 16.64 -10.68 -6.67
C ILE A 178 15.82 -9.38 -6.73
N SER A 179 15.27 -9.06 -7.89
CA SER A 179 14.51 -7.82 -8.09
C SER A 179 13.22 -7.79 -7.26
N ALA A 180 12.50 -8.92 -7.19
CA ALA A 180 11.26 -9.05 -6.44
C ALA A 180 11.50 -9.03 -4.93
N ILE A 181 12.52 -9.76 -4.44
CA ILE A 181 12.88 -9.79 -3.02
C ILE A 181 13.29 -8.40 -2.54
N VAL A 182 14.22 -7.74 -3.25
CA VAL A 182 14.66 -6.38 -2.85
C VAL A 182 13.49 -5.41 -2.84
N SER A 183 12.67 -5.39 -3.90
CA SER A 183 11.50 -4.53 -3.96
C SER A 183 10.47 -4.86 -2.89
N GLY A 184 10.25 -6.14 -2.59
CA GLY A 184 9.33 -6.60 -1.56
C GLY A 184 9.79 -6.25 -0.14
N VAL A 185 11.08 -6.41 0.15
CA VAL A 185 11.67 -6.04 1.46
C VAL A 185 11.62 -4.52 1.67
N VAL A 186 11.95 -3.72 0.65
CA VAL A 186 11.84 -2.25 0.75
C VAL A 186 10.39 -1.83 0.92
N PHE A 187 9.45 -2.48 0.23
CA PHE A 187 8.01 -2.28 0.43
C PHE A 187 7.59 -2.60 1.88
N ALA A 188 8.04 -3.72 2.43
CA ALA A 188 7.74 -4.09 3.81
C ALA A 188 8.33 -3.09 4.82
N ALA A 189 9.58 -2.66 4.60
CA ALA A 189 10.29 -1.78 5.52
C ALA A 189 9.62 -0.40 5.70
N ILE A 190 8.94 0.14 4.68
CA ILE A 190 8.25 1.44 4.79
C ILE A 190 6.99 1.41 5.66
N HIS A 191 6.46 0.22 5.95
CA HIS A 191 5.31 0.08 6.85
C HIS A 191 5.70 0.19 8.33
N LEU A 192 7.02 0.15 8.64
CA LEU A 192 7.61 0.31 9.98
C LEU A 192 7.13 -0.73 11.01
N GLU A 193 6.47 -1.79 10.58
CA GLU A 193 6.08 -2.95 11.38
C GLU A 193 7.06 -4.10 11.15
N PHE A 194 8.23 -4.02 11.77
CA PHE A 194 9.31 -4.97 11.54
C PHE A 194 9.00 -6.38 12.06
N GLU A 195 8.10 -6.50 13.01
CA GLU A 195 7.61 -7.80 13.51
C GLU A 195 6.80 -8.52 12.42
N HIS A 196 6.03 -7.78 11.61
CA HIS A 196 5.22 -8.31 10.51
C HIS A 196 5.87 -8.13 9.14
N ILE A 197 7.20 -8.06 9.09
CA ILE A 197 7.95 -7.84 7.84
C ILE A 197 7.68 -8.93 6.80
N LEU A 198 7.45 -10.17 7.24
CA LEU A 198 7.18 -11.32 6.36
C LEU A 198 5.82 -11.14 5.66
N LEU A 199 4.80 -10.71 6.41
CA LEU A 199 3.46 -10.43 5.88
C LEU A 199 3.52 -9.42 4.73
N TYR A 200 4.18 -8.27 4.94
CA TYR A 200 4.31 -7.24 3.92
C TYR A 200 5.23 -7.65 2.77
N ALA A 201 6.31 -8.40 3.06
CA ALA A 201 7.23 -8.87 2.02
C ALA A 201 6.55 -9.85 1.06
N VAL A 202 5.68 -10.74 1.56
CA VAL A 202 4.87 -11.65 0.73
C VAL A 202 3.96 -10.87 -0.21
N CYS A 203 3.27 -9.83 0.29
CA CYS A 203 2.50 -8.92 -0.56
C CYS A 203 3.38 -8.32 -1.66
N GLY A 204 4.55 -7.81 -1.26
CA GLY A 204 5.52 -7.23 -2.16
C GLY A 204 5.98 -8.16 -3.27
N LEU A 205 6.24 -9.42 -2.95
CA LEU A 205 6.63 -10.46 -3.90
C LEU A 205 5.52 -10.78 -4.90
N ILE A 206 4.28 -10.93 -4.42
CA ILE A 206 3.14 -11.25 -5.27
C ILE A 206 2.82 -10.08 -6.21
N PHE A 207 2.82 -8.83 -5.73
CA PHE A 207 2.65 -7.66 -6.59
C PHE A 207 3.73 -7.58 -7.68
N ALA A 208 5.00 -7.85 -7.35
CA ALA A 208 6.08 -7.91 -8.33
C ALA A 208 5.85 -9.00 -9.38
N TYR A 209 5.38 -10.19 -8.96
CA TYR A 209 5.01 -11.27 -9.86
C TYR A 209 3.86 -10.86 -10.81
N LEU A 210 2.80 -10.26 -10.30
CA LEU A 210 1.65 -9.82 -11.09
C LEU A 210 2.06 -8.81 -12.16
N TYR A 211 2.89 -7.83 -11.79
CA TYR A 211 3.43 -6.85 -12.72
C TYR A 211 4.34 -7.50 -13.78
N TYR A 212 5.22 -8.40 -13.37
CA TYR A 212 6.11 -9.14 -14.29
C TYR A 212 5.33 -10.02 -15.26
N LYS A 213 4.34 -10.76 -14.76
CA LYS A 213 3.51 -11.70 -15.52
C LYS A 213 2.71 -11.01 -16.61
N THR A 214 2.05 -9.90 -16.28
CA THR A 214 1.14 -9.22 -17.21
C THR A 214 1.79 -8.06 -17.96
N LYS A 215 3.00 -7.65 -17.55
CA LYS A 215 3.71 -6.46 -18.07
C LYS A 215 2.88 -5.16 -17.87
N SER A 216 1.90 -5.20 -16.98
CA SER A 216 0.98 -4.09 -16.70
C SER A 216 0.92 -3.80 -15.21
N ILE A 217 1.21 -2.56 -14.84
CA ILE A 217 1.12 -2.11 -13.44
C ILE A 217 -0.32 -2.14 -12.91
N TRP A 218 -1.31 -2.01 -13.79
CA TRP A 218 -2.71 -2.04 -13.41
C TRP A 218 -3.11 -3.34 -12.72
N THR A 219 -2.47 -4.46 -13.06
CA THR A 219 -2.72 -5.75 -12.42
C THR A 219 -2.41 -5.73 -10.93
N SER A 220 -1.23 -5.21 -10.57
CA SER A 220 -0.85 -5.10 -9.16
C SER A 220 -1.64 -3.99 -8.44
N ILE A 221 -1.95 -2.87 -9.11
CA ILE A 221 -2.82 -1.83 -8.55
C ILE A 221 -4.21 -2.38 -8.21
N ILE A 222 -4.84 -3.13 -9.10
CA ILE A 222 -6.16 -3.73 -8.86
C ILE A 222 -6.11 -4.66 -7.63
N ALA A 223 -5.14 -5.58 -7.60
CA ALA A 223 -4.98 -6.50 -6.47
C ALA A 223 -4.74 -5.75 -5.14
N HIS A 224 -3.93 -4.69 -5.15
CA HIS A 224 -3.62 -3.87 -3.99
C HIS A 224 -4.83 -3.07 -3.51
N MET A 225 -5.54 -2.41 -4.42
CA MET A 225 -6.78 -1.69 -4.08
C MET A 225 -7.85 -2.61 -3.50
N MET A 226 -7.99 -3.84 -4.03
CA MET A 226 -8.90 -4.84 -3.48
C MET A 226 -8.48 -5.27 -2.08
N LEU A 227 -7.19 -5.50 -1.83
CA LEU A 227 -6.66 -5.83 -0.51
C LEU A 227 -6.97 -4.72 0.49
N ASN A 228 -6.53 -3.49 0.20
CA ASN A 228 -6.72 -2.36 1.09
C ASN A 228 -8.21 -2.01 1.30
N GLY A 229 -9.03 -2.14 0.25
CA GLY A 229 -10.47 -1.97 0.36
C GLY A 229 -11.11 -3.00 1.29
N THR A 230 -10.72 -4.26 1.18
CA THR A 230 -11.21 -5.34 2.06
C THR A 230 -10.78 -5.12 3.51
N VAL A 231 -9.50 -4.79 3.75
CA VAL A 231 -9.00 -4.47 5.10
C VAL A 231 -9.73 -3.25 5.67
N THR A 232 -9.95 -2.21 4.88
CA THR A 232 -10.72 -1.02 5.29
C THR A 232 -12.15 -1.39 5.69
N LEU A 233 -12.84 -2.20 4.90
CA LEU A 233 -14.21 -2.64 5.22
C LEU A 233 -14.25 -3.45 6.53
N ILE A 234 -13.29 -4.34 6.74
CA ILE A 234 -13.18 -5.11 7.97
C ILE A 234 -12.94 -4.18 9.17
N GLN A 235 -11.99 -3.25 9.07
CA GLN A 235 -11.67 -2.32 10.16
C GLN A 235 -12.83 -1.39 10.55
N LEU A 236 -13.56 -0.89 9.56
CA LEU A 236 -14.71 -0.03 9.83
C LEU A 236 -15.90 -0.77 10.48
N ASN A 237 -16.00 -2.08 10.27
CA ASN A 237 -17.08 -2.92 10.81
C ASN A 237 -16.59 -3.90 11.90
N MET A 238 -15.38 -3.72 12.43
CA MET A 238 -14.76 -4.68 13.37
C MET A 238 -15.63 -4.95 14.59
N GLU A 239 -16.22 -3.91 15.17
CA GLU A 239 -17.09 -4.05 16.36
C GLU A 239 -18.34 -4.91 16.08
N ASP A 240 -18.95 -4.74 14.92
CA ASP A 240 -20.13 -5.51 14.54
C ASP A 240 -19.77 -6.96 14.18
N ILE A 241 -18.58 -7.16 13.55
CA ILE A 241 -18.04 -8.48 13.25
C ILE A 241 -17.77 -9.24 14.56
N LEU A 242 -17.13 -8.60 15.55
CA LEU A 242 -16.85 -9.21 16.85
C LEU A 242 -18.15 -9.59 17.60
N LYS A 243 -19.13 -8.68 17.67
CA LYS A 243 -20.44 -8.98 18.25
C LYS A 243 -21.15 -10.15 17.55
N PHE A 244 -21.02 -10.23 16.23
CA PHE A 244 -21.58 -11.33 15.46
C PHE A 244 -20.90 -12.66 15.85
N ILE A 245 -19.57 -12.71 15.91
CA ILE A 245 -18.81 -13.90 16.30
C ILE A 245 -19.18 -14.34 17.72
N GLU A 246 -19.15 -13.44 18.71
CA GLU A 246 -19.52 -13.74 20.10
C GLU A 246 -20.93 -14.33 20.23
N LYS A 247 -21.89 -13.78 19.47
CA LYS A 247 -23.27 -14.28 19.44
C LYS A 247 -23.33 -15.72 18.93
N TYR A 248 -22.59 -16.06 17.89
CA TYR A 248 -22.63 -17.41 17.32
C TYR A 248 -21.82 -18.42 18.14
N GLU A 249 -20.69 -18.02 18.73
CA GLU A 249 -19.95 -18.86 19.68
C GLU A 249 -20.79 -19.21 20.89
N SER A 250 -21.53 -18.27 21.47
CA SER A 250 -22.45 -18.53 22.59
C SER A 250 -23.58 -19.47 22.21
N GLN A 251 -24.13 -19.36 20.99
CA GLN A 251 -25.16 -20.26 20.50
C GLN A 251 -24.62 -21.68 20.25
N LEU A 252 -23.43 -21.83 19.71
CA LEU A 252 -22.80 -23.14 19.49
C LEU A 252 -22.49 -23.83 20.82
N MET A 253 -22.00 -23.09 21.83
CA MET A 253 -21.78 -23.67 23.17
C MET A 253 -23.08 -24.20 23.83
N ILE A 254 -24.22 -23.55 23.60
CA ILE A 254 -25.52 -24.00 24.09
C ILE A 254 -25.98 -25.31 23.40
N PHE A 255 -25.57 -25.54 22.14
CA PHE A 255 -25.94 -26.76 21.40
C PHE A 255 -25.06 -27.97 21.77
N PHE A 256 -23.89 -27.76 22.36
CA PHE A 256 -22.95 -28.84 22.74
C PHE A 256 -22.95 -29.14 24.26
N HIS A 257 -23.76 -28.45 25.05
CA HIS A 257 -24.08 -28.76 26.44
C HIS A 257 -25.51 -29.22 26.58
#